data_f9708c84b8b7ee3d2d3dc790aa147d2e
#
_entry.id   f9708c84b8b7ee3d2d3dc790aa147d2e
#
_cell.length_a   1.000
_cell.length_b   1.000
_cell.length_c   1.000
_cell.angle_alpha   90.00
_cell.angle_beta   90.00
_cell.angle_gamma   90.00
#
_symmetry.space_group_name_H-M   'P 1'
#
loop_
_entity.id
_entity.type
_entity.pdbx_description
1 polymer ?
#
loop_
_entity_poly.entity_id
_entity_poly.type
_entity_poly.pdbx_seq_one_letter_code
_entity_poly.pdbx_strand_id
1 'polypeptide(L)'
;MITALLGGVGLSTGAEAAGGAGNPAVPSGGLLAAAASGPATGAGAADLNAWSAAQRVNDLKRRAHRLPVIPAAAPAAAVARPSVQAPTAAAGASVLVLYDTTGPYGYLGELYAMATANLAGHFGTVTAKPVSAYTPGMVEQYSATFYVGSTYYGGSIPDAVPAAFYQDVMTTAKPVDWIGDNVWNMANAVGIENFKKKYGWDPTNSYFSTNGSVGTINQVTYKGQTLTRKIPAGADGGVLHPALSGAGYPQVTQLALATDASTGAVTPWAIRSANLTYVGEIPFAYVSESDRVVAFEDLLFDALAPAATERHRAFVRLEDISPGSDPTELRTMADYLASQNIPYGINVIPVYTDPRGVYNNGTPQTITLAQAPDVVAALQYMLAHGAVLMNHGYTHQYGNVNNPYTGVTADDFEFFRSHVDAANNVVYDGPPAEDSTAWAQSRVTAALAGFAAAGLPRPALWTTPHYAASAADYRVFGQNYTARLERPLYFAGTLSGAPVNPGRYIGQFFPYAVKDVYGTTVLPEDIGNYEPVPVNNHPARLPADLINSARANLAVRDGVASFFYHPYYPVAPLQQTIDGIRALGYTFVGPMDLAN
;
A
#
# COMPACT_ATOMS: atom_id res chain seq x y z
N MET A 1 -2.14 -2.01 11.27
CA MET A 1 -1.94 -0.72 10.58
C MET A 1 -0.89 0.07 11.31
N ILE A 2 0.15 0.45 10.60
CA ILE A 2 1.39 0.86 11.23
C ILE A 2 1.78 2.22 10.71
N THR A 3 1.96 3.16 11.64
CA THR A 3 2.58 4.45 11.40
C THR A 3 3.97 4.43 12.05
N ALA A 4 5.04 4.50 11.28
CA ALA A 4 6.34 4.78 11.86
C ALA A 4 6.48 6.29 12.03
N LEU A 5 6.89 6.70 13.18
CA LEU A 5 7.16 8.09 13.50
C LEU A 5 8.63 8.43 13.39
N LEU A 6 8.83 9.61 12.91
CA LEU A 6 10.08 10.33 12.90
C LEU A 6 10.44 10.79 14.32
N GLY A 7 11.45 10.17 14.89
CA GLY A 7 12.11 10.70 16.07
C GLY A 7 12.93 11.92 15.68
N GLY A 8 12.55 13.10 16.17
CA GLY A 8 13.31 14.31 15.97
C GLY A 8 14.64 14.27 16.72
N VAL A 9 15.76 14.37 16.01
CA VAL A 9 17.04 14.76 16.59
C VAL A 9 17.25 16.23 16.27
N GLY A 10 17.13 17.06 17.29
CA GLY A 10 17.46 18.46 17.20
C GLY A 10 18.97 18.64 16.95
N LEU A 11 19.33 19.27 15.85
CA LEU A 11 20.63 19.87 15.65
C LEU A 11 20.44 21.39 15.55
N SER A 12 20.81 22.07 16.64
CA SER A 12 21.03 23.50 16.66
C SER A 12 22.40 23.79 16.06
N THR A 13 22.49 24.47 14.95
CA THR A 13 23.60 25.35 14.62
C THR A 13 23.09 26.44 13.68
N GLY A 14 23.24 27.67 14.11
CA GLY A 14 22.89 28.81 13.29
C GLY A 14 23.89 29.03 12.16
N ALA A 15 23.33 29.45 11.03
CA ALA A 15 24.05 30.22 10.03
C ALA A 15 23.02 31.11 9.31
N GLU A 16 23.38 32.36 9.16
CA GLU A 16 22.56 33.44 8.64
C GLU A 16 22.17 33.26 7.18
N ALA A 17 21.01 33.80 6.87
CA ALA A 17 20.34 33.73 5.59
C ALA A 17 21.00 34.63 4.54
N ALA A 18 21.17 34.09 3.33
CA ALA A 18 21.07 34.85 2.10
C ALA A 18 19.85 34.33 1.34
N GLY A 19 18.99 35.27 0.90
CA GLY A 19 17.68 34.95 0.34
C GLY A 19 17.73 34.04 -0.91
N GLY A 20 17.07 32.92 -0.80
CA GLY A 20 16.77 31.99 -1.85
C GLY A 20 15.62 31.12 -1.35
N ALA A 21 14.69 30.72 -2.21
CA ALA A 21 13.53 29.92 -1.89
C ALA A 21 13.86 28.78 -0.91
N GLY A 22 13.22 28.77 0.25
CA GLY A 22 13.54 27.85 1.32
C GLY A 22 13.36 26.39 0.88
N ASN A 23 14.40 25.60 1.07
CA ASN A 23 14.33 24.16 0.90
C ASN A 23 13.44 23.53 1.98
N PRO A 24 12.55 22.62 1.62
CA PRO A 24 11.80 21.86 2.60
C PRO A 24 12.76 20.96 3.39
N ALA A 25 12.62 20.94 4.71
CA ALA A 25 13.30 19.96 5.55
C ALA A 25 12.73 18.57 5.21
N VAL A 26 13.57 17.71 4.62
CA VAL A 26 13.20 16.31 4.37
C VAL A 26 13.38 15.52 5.66
N PRO A 27 12.39 14.77 6.11
CA PRO A 27 12.50 13.94 7.30
C PRO A 27 13.58 12.86 7.13
N SER A 28 14.47 12.74 8.09
CA SER A 28 15.40 11.62 8.19
C SER A 28 14.68 10.43 8.86
N GLY A 29 14.07 9.58 8.07
CA GLY A 29 13.37 8.38 8.56
C GLY A 29 12.59 7.71 7.46
N GLY A 30 12.29 6.43 7.59
CA GLY A 30 11.53 5.68 6.60
C GLY A 30 10.21 6.38 6.26
N LEU A 31 9.99 6.59 4.99
CA LEU A 31 8.72 7.10 4.49
C LEU A 31 7.73 5.94 4.43
N LEU A 32 6.76 5.95 5.31
CA LEU A 32 5.63 5.04 5.27
C LEU A 32 4.49 5.67 4.46
N ALA A 33 3.83 4.87 3.69
CA ALA A 33 2.45 5.12 3.37
C ALA A 33 1.65 5.08 4.68
N ALA A 34 1.47 6.24 5.30
CA ALA A 34 0.67 6.35 6.50
C ALA A 34 -0.78 6.55 6.09
N ALA A 35 -1.67 5.74 6.62
CA ALA A 35 -3.06 6.15 6.71
C ALA A 35 -3.10 7.43 7.56
N ALA A 36 -3.56 8.52 6.99
CA ALA A 36 -3.61 9.77 7.70
C ALA A 36 -4.62 9.70 8.83
N SER A 37 -4.13 9.84 10.03
CA SER A 37 -4.95 10.02 11.21
C SER A 37 -4.57 11.33 11.88
N GLY A 38 -5.55 12.19 12.08
CA GLY A 38 -5.41 13.30 13.03
C GLY A 38 -5.15 12.75 14.43
N PRO A 39 -4.65 13.57 15.36
CA PRO A 39 -4.40 13.11 16.72
C PRO A 39 -5.69 12.55 17.33
N ALA A 40 -5.65 11.32 17.81
CA ALA A 40 -6.72 10.76 18.61
C ALA A 40 -6.86 11.58 19.89
N THR A 41 -7.97 12.27 20.05
CA THR A 41 -8.28 12.95 21.29
C THR A 41 -9.03 11.97 22.20
N GLY A 42 -8.39 11.50 23.25
CA GLY A 42 -9.13 11.16 24.43
C GLY A 42 -9.09 9.75 25.04
N ALA A 43 -8.47 8.75 24.42
CA ALA A 43 -8.22 7.49 25.13
C ALA A 43 -6.71 7.27 25.29
N GLY A 44 -6.23 7.07 26.48
CA GLY A 44 -4.83 6.77 26.73
C GLY A 44 -4.45 5.36 26.23
N ALA A 45 -3.19 5.16 25.85
CA ALA A 45 -2.68 3.86 25.36
C ALA A 45 -3.01 2.68 26.30
N ALA A 46 -3.10 2.94 27.61
CA ALA A 46 -3.47 1.96 28.61
C ALA A 46 -4.91 1.41 28.43
N ASP A 47 -5.85 2.27 28.05
CA ASP A 47 -7.25 1.88 27.88
C ASP A 47 -7.47 1.05 26.61
N LEU A 48 -6.71 1.35 25.55
CA LEU A 48 -6.79 0.63 24.27
C LEU A 48 -6.21 -0.78 24.39
N ASN A 49 -5.08 -0.91 25.09
CA ASN A 49 -4.48 -2.20 25.39
C ASN A 49 -5.39 -3.03 26.33
N ALA A 50 -6.05 -2.41 27.30
CA ALA A 50 -6.99 -3.05 28.18
C ALA A 50 -8.24 -3.54 27.44
N TRP A 51 -8.75 -2.76 26.48
CA TRP A 51 -9.89 -3.16 25.65
C TRP A 51 -9.54 -4.33 24.71
N SER A 52 -8.42 -4.24 24.00
CA SER A 52 -7.92 -5.32 23.14
C SER A 52 -7.69 -6.61 23.94
N ALA A 53 -7.08 -6.51 25.12
CA ALA A 53 -6.91 -7.63 26.02
C ALA A 53 -8.25 -8.18 26.55
N ALA A 54 -9.22 -7.30 26.85
CA ALA A 54 -10.56 -7.72 27.30
C ALA A 54 -11.34 -8.44 26.21
N GLN A 55 -11.25 -8.00 24.94
CA GLN A 55 -11.87 -8.70 23.81
C GLN A 55 -11.26 -10.09 23.63
N ARG A 56 -9.94 -10.21 23.73
CA ARG A 56 -9.23 -11.48 23.59
C ARG A 56 -9.50 -12.43 24.78
N VAL A 57 -9.60 -11.92 25.99
CA VAL A 57 -10.05 -12.70 27.16
C VAL A 57 -11.50 -13.16 26.98
N ASN A 58 -12.37 -12.35 26.41
CA ASN A 58 -13.74 -12.75 26.09
C ASN A 58 -13.77 -13.83 25.01
N ASP A 59 -12.91 -13.74 23.99
CA ASP A 59 -12.74 -14.78 22.98
C ASP A 59 -12.27 -16.10 23.61
N LEU A 60 -11.27 -16.05 24.50
CA LEU A 60 -10.81 -17.23 25.23
C LEU A 60 -11.87 -17.84 26.12
N LYS A 61 -12.68 -17.01 26.80
CA LYS A 61 -13.81 -17.49 27.59
C LYS A 61 -14.89 -18.16 26.75
N ARG A 62 -15.17 -17.63 25.55
CA ARG A 62 -16.08 -18.26 24.58
C ARG A 62 -15.54 -19.59 24.08
N ARG A 63 -14.23 -19.70 23.85
CA ARG A 63 -13.54 -20.93 23.42
C ARG A 63 -13.56 -22.00 24.53
N ALA A 64 -13.49 -21.62 25.77
CA ALA A 64 -13.61 -22.56 26.90
C ALA A 64 -15.03 -23.18 27.03
N HIS A 65 -16.06 -22.54 26.48
CA HIS A 65 -17.42 -23.05 26.37
C HIS A 65 -17.61 -23.72 24.99
N ARG A 66 -16.87 -24.80 24.74
CA ARG A 66 -16.98 -25.58 23.50
C ARG A 66 -18.41 -26.04 23.27
N LEU A 67 -18.99 -25.66 22.13
CA LEU A 67 -20.23 -26.25 21.66
C LEU A 67 -20.00 -27.74 21.32
N PRO A 68 -21.01 -28.60 21.49
CA PRO A 68 -20.88 -30.02 21.16
C PRO A 68 -20.50 -30.17 19.67
N VAL A 69 -19.59 -31.11 19.41
CA VAL A 69 -19.14 -31.44 18.04
C VAL A 69 -20.36 -31.80 17.20
N ILE A 70 -20.66 -30.98 16.21
CA ILE A 70 -21.63 -31.35 15.18
C ILE A 70 -20.88 -32.30 14.23
N PRO A 71 -21.36 -33.54 14.00
CA PRO A 71 -20.69 -34.46 13.08
C PRO A 71 -20.51 -33.79 11.72
N ALA A 72 -19.29 -33.86 11.17
CA ALA A 72 -19.00 -33.31 9.86
C ALA A 72 -20.01 -33.87 8.86
N ALA A 73 -20.72 -32.99 8.14
CA ALA A 73 -21.46 -33.38 6.97
C ALA A 73 -20.48 -34.04 5.98
N ALA A 74 -20.91 -35.15 5.36
CA ALA A 74 -20.09 -35.83 4.36
C ALA A 74 -19.53 -34.81 3.36
N PRO A 75 -18.25 -34.94 2.96
CA PRO A 75 -17.63 -33.98 2.07
C PRO A 75 -18.49 -33.84 0.81
N ALA A 76 -18.97 -32.63 0.54
CA ALA A 76 -19.60 -32.30 -0.72
C ALA A 76 -18.61 -32.67 -1.84
N ALA A 77 -19.10 -33.32 -2.89
CA ALA A 77 -18.30 -33.70 -4.03
C ALA A 77 -17.46 -32.52 -4.50
N ALA A 78 -16.17 -32.75 -4.67
CA ALA A 78 -15.21 -31.72 -5.05
C ALA A 78 -15.73 -30.98 -6.28
N VAL A 79 -16.12 -29.72 -6.10
CA VAL A 79 -16.39 -28.82 -7.20
C VAL A 79 -15.09 -28.69 -7.96
N ALA A 80 -15.13 -29.03 -9.26
CA ALA A 80 -13.99 -28.93 -10.14
C ALA A 80 -13.38 -27.54 -10.01
N ARG A 81 -12.09 -27.46 -9.67
CA ARG A 81 -11.35 -26.20 -9.56
C ARG A 81 -11.45 -25.49 -10.89
N PRO A 82 -11.89 -24.22 -10.94
CA PRO A 82 -11.59 -23.41 -12.11
C PRO A 82 -10.07 -23.41 -12.27
N SER A 83 -9.59 -23.79 -13.43
CA SER A 83 -8.17 -23.63 -13.77
C SER A 83 -7.88 -22.13 -13.74
N VAL A 84 -7.08 -21.69 -12.78
CA VAL A 84 -6.60 -20.32 -12.73
C VAL A 84 -5.69 -20.15 -13.95
N GLN A 85 -6.23 -19.54 -15.00
CA GLN A 85 -5.36 -18.95 -16.01
C GLN A 85 -4.59 -17.86 -15.29
N ALA A 86 -3.25 -17.96 -15.31
CA ALA A 86 -2.42 -16.84 -14.93
C ALA A 86 -2.92 -15.61 -15.71
N PRO A 87 -2.99 -14.41 -15.09
CA PRO A 87 -3.43 -13.23 -15.79
C PRO A 87 -2.69 -13.18 -17.12
N THR A 88 -3.41 -13.23 -18.23
CA THR A 88 -2.85 -12.84 -19.51
C THR A 88 -2.57 -11.38 -19.33
N ALA A 89 -1.28 -11.06 -19.00
CA ALA A 89 -0.80 -9.71 -19.16
C ALA A 89 -1.30 -9.27 -20.53
N ALA A 90 -2.14 -8.25 -20.58
CA ALA A 90 -2.51 -7.59 -21.82
C ALA A 90 -1.21 -7.39 -22.57
N ALA A 91 -1.13 -7.65 -23.87
CA ALA A 91 0.10 -7.67 -24.66
C ALA A 91 0.93 -6.45 -24.29
N GLY A 92 1.97 -6.66 -23.43
CA GLY A 92 2.24 -5.77 -22.36
C GLY A 92 2.99 -4.54 -22.83
N ALA A 93 2.62 -3.40 -22.28
CA ALA A 93 3.44 -2.21 -22.34
C ALA A 93 4.87 -2.53 -21.86
N SER A 94 5.88 -1.98 -22.49
CA SER A 94 7.23 -1.91 -21.94
C SER A 94 7.42 -0.52 -21.35
N VAL A 95 7.73 -0.43 -20.07
CA VAL A 95 7.76 0.83 -19.33
C VAL A 95 9.17 1.11 -18.84
N LEU A 96 9.65 2.33 -19.05
CA LEU A 96 10.90 2.82 -18.48
C LEU A 96 10.59 3.71 -17.28
N VAL A 97 11.19 3.42 -16.12
CA VAL A 97 11.17 4.28 -14.94
C VAL A 97 12.59 4.79 -14.68
N LEU A 98 12.78 6.09 -14.79
CA LEU A 98 14.04 6.78 -14.50
C LEU A 98 13.93 7.52 -13.17
N TYR A 99 15.00 7.51 -12.38
CA TYR A 99 15.00 8.15 -11.07
C TYR A 99 16.34 8.74 -10.67
N ASP A 100 16.29 9.75 -9.81
CA ASP A 100 17.48 10.39 -9.27
C ASP A 100 18.09 9.56 -8.15
N THR A 101 19.43 9.60 -8.05
CA THR A 101 20.18 8.90 -6.99
C THR A 101 21.21 9.81 -6.30
N THR A 102 21.24 11.09 -6.64
CA THR A 102 22.27 12.03 -6.15
C THR A 102 21.92 12.57 -4.78
N GLY A 103 22.97 12.93 -4.03
CA GLY A 103 22.86 13.57 -2.73
C GLY A 103 22.50 12.63 -1.57
N PRO A 104 22.36 13.18 -0.36
CA PRO A 104 22.14 12.40 0.85
C PRO A 104 20.78 11.69 0.87
N TYR A 105 19.82 12.15 0.07
CA TYR A 105 18.48 11.59 -0.07
C TYR A 105 18.26 10.80 -1.38
N GLY A 106 19.34 10.44 -2.09
CA GLY A 106 19.26 9.69 -3.34
C GLY A 106 18.51 8.36 -3.24
N TYR A 107 18.46 7.74 -2.03
CA TYR A 107 17.67 6.55 -1.76
C TYR A 107 16.15 6.78 -1.90
N LEU A 108 15.67 8.02 -1.71
CA LEU A 108 14.24 8.36 -1.92
C LEU A 108 13.85 8.22 -3.38
N GLY A 109 14.74 8.59 -4.31
CA GLY A 109 14.51 8.38 -5.74
C GLY A 109 14.29 6.91 -6.07
N GLU A 110 15.10 6.01 -5.49
CA GLU A 110 14.91 4.56 -5.65
C GLU A 110 13.58 4.08 -5.04
N LEU A 111 13.21 4.54 -3.85
CA LEU A 111 11.94 4.18 -3.20
C LEU A 111 10.73 4.64 -4.03
N TYR A 112 10.73 5.87 -4.52
CA TYR A 112 9.65 6.39 -5.35
C TYR A 112 9.62 5.74 -6.74
N ALA A 113 10.78 5.36 -7.28
CA ALA A 113 10.85 4.58 -8.51
C ALA A 113 10.25 3.18 -8.33
N MET A 114 10.48 2.53 -7.18
CA MET A 114 9.81 1.26 -6.87
C MET A 114 8.29 1.44 -6.81
N ALA A 115 7.80 2.50 -6.16
CA ALA A 115 6.37 2.76 -6.11
C ALA A 115 5.76 2.98 -7.51
N THR A 116 6.44 3.76 -8.35
CA THR A 116 6.03 3.96 -9.75
C THR A 116 6.10 2.66 -10.56
N ALA A 117 7.18 1.89 -10.42
CA ALA A 117 7.39 0.64 -11.13
C ALA A 117 6.35 -0.44 -10.75
N ASN A 118 5.98 -0.52 -9.48
CA ASN A 118 4.93 -1.42 -9.01
C ASN A 118 3.59 -1.11 -9.67
N LEU A 119 3.17 0.15 -9.68
CA LEU A 119 1.93 0.58 -10.36
C LEU A 119 1.99 0.29 -11.86
N ALA A 120 3.11 0.62 -12.50
CA ALA A 120 3.33 0.34 -13.92
C ALA A 120 3.34 -1.17 -14.24
N GLY A 121 3.66 -2.00 -13.25
CA GLY A 121 3.61 -3.47 -13.35
C GLY A 121 2.21 -4.06 -13.56
N HIS A 122 1.16 -3.27 -13.42
CA HIS A 122 -0.19 -3.61 -13.87
C HIS A 122 -0.29 -3.72 -15.41
N PHE A 123 0.45 -2.87 -16.12
CA PHE A 123 0.31 -2.69 -17.56
C PHE A 123 1.30 -3.52 -18.39
N GLY A 124 2.34 -4.06 -17.77
CA GLY A 124 3.33 -4.85 -18.51
C GLY A 124 4.69 -4.99 -17.81
N THR A 125 5.75 -5.03 -18.62
CA THR A 125 7.11 -5.17 -18.10
C THR A 125 7.72 -3.80 -17.78
N VAL A 126 8.39 -3.70 -16.65
CA VAL A 126 9.00 -2.45 -16.18
C VAL A 126 10.52 -2.59 -16.09
N THR A 127 11.22 -1.59 -16.60
CA THR A 127 12.66 -1.40 -16.41
C THR A 127 12.89 -0.13 -15.62
N ALA A 128 13.41 -0.24 -14.40
CA ALA A 128 13.77 0.91 -13.58
C ALA A 128 15.28 1.11 -13.57
N LYS A 129 15.75 2.35 -13.77
CA LYS A 129 17.17 2.71 -13.83
C LYS A 129 17.43 4.10 -13.22
N PRO A 130 18.59 4.31 -12.58
CA PRO A 130 19.05 5.66 -12.32
C PRO A 130 19.07 6.49 -13.61
N VAL A 131 18.62 7.74 -13.54
CA VAL A 131 18.58 8.61 -14.73
C VAL A 131 19.99 8.87 -15.31
N SER A 132 21.03 8.84 -14.48
CA SER A 132 22.43 8.92 -14.92
C SER A 132 22.86 7.79 -15.86
N ALA A 133 22.13 6.68 -15.89
CA ALA A 133 22.36 5.55 -16.82
C ALA A 133 21.59 5.70 -18.14
N TYR A 134 20.93 6.81 -18.38
CA TYR A 134 20.20 7.07 -19.62
C TYR A 134 21.18 7.18 -20.81
N THR A 135 20.81 6.57 -21.91
CA THR A 135 21.54 6.67 -23.19
C THR A 135 20.64 7.27 -24.29
N PRO A 136 21.20 8.00 -25.26
CA PRO A 136 20.41 8.60 -26.32
C PRO A 136 19.48 7.61 -27.02
N GLY A 137 18.23 8.01 -27.26
CA GLY A 137 17.19 7.19 -27.89
C GLY A 137 16.57 6.12 -27.01
N MET A 138 16.90 6.04 -25.72
CA MET A 138 16.35 5.01 -24.83
C MET A 138 14.84 5.12 -24.72
N VAL A 139 14.24 6.30 -24.68
CA VAL A 139 12.78 6.51 -24.63
C VAL A 139 12.03 5.80 -25.78
N GLU A 140 12.65 5.67 -26.94
CA GLU A 140 12.02 5.05 -28.12
C GLU A 140 11.89 3.53 -28.00
N GLN A 141 12.63 2.90 -27.06
CA GLN A 141 12.63 1.45 -26.83
C GLN A 141 11.45 1.01 -25.96
N TYR A 142 10.71 1.96 -25.38
CA TYR A 142 9.62 1.71 -24.44
C TYR A 142 8.29 2.28 -24.94
N SER A 143 7.19 1.77 -24.39
CA SER A 143 5.85 2.28 -24.68
C SER A 143 5.63 3.65 -24.05
N ALA A 144 6.16 3.84 -22.83
CA ALA A 144 6.13 5.09 -22.09
C ALA A 144 7.34 5.19 -21.15
N THR A 145 7.68 6.42 -20.75
CA THR A 145 8.75 6.72 -19.79
C THR A 145 8.21 7.54 -18.63
N PHE A 146 8.52 7.11 -17.42
CA PHE A 146 8.25 7.85 -16.18
C PHE A 146 9.57 8.34 -15.62
N TYR A 147 9.67 9.63 -15.32
CA TYR A 147 10.84 10.19 -14.64
C TYR A 147 10.45 10.72 -13.27
N VAL A 148 11.13 10.23 -12.23
CA VAL A 148 10.92 10.62 -10.84
C VAL A 148 12.04 11.55 -10.42
N GLY A 149 11.75 12.85 -10.45
CA GLY A 149 12.69 13.92 -10.08
C GLY A 149 12.67 14.18 -8.58
N SER A 150 13.71 13.74 -7.86
CA SER A 150 13.84 13.88 -6.40
C SER A 150 15.14 14.53 -5.93
N THR A 151 15.96 15.04 -6.85
CA THR A 151 17.30 15.57 -6.54
C THR A 151 17.26 16.74 -5.57
N TYR A 152 16.23 17.56 -5.63
CA TYR A 152 16.09 18.77 -4.82
C TYR A 152 15.90 18.54 -3.33
N TYR A 153 15.54 17.34 -2.91
CA TYR A 153 15.45 17.01 -1.47
C TYR A 153 16.79 17.10 -0.72
N GLY A 154 17.89 17.17 -1.44
CA GLY A 154 19.22 17.32 -0.87
C GLY A 154 19.76 18.77 -0.85
N GLY A 155 18.96 19.78 -1.25
CA GLY A 155 19.44 21.15 -1.45
C GLY A 155 20.01 21.35 -2.85
N SER A 156 20.85 22.38 -3.06
CA SER A 156 21.39 22.78 -4.37
C SER A 156 22.36 21.75 -4.99
N ILE A 157 21.96 20.49 -5.06
CA ILE A 157 22.75 19.44 -5.70
C ILE A 157 22.43 19.47 -7.20
N PRO A 158 23.45 19.55 -8.08
CA PRO A 158 23.23 19.43 -9.50
C PRO A 158 22.52 18.12 -9.83
N ASP A 159 21.54 18.17 -10.72
CA ASP A 159 20.95 16.94 -11.23
C ASP A 159 22.01 16.13 -12.00
N ALA A 160 21.83 14.82 -12.04
CA ALA A 160 22.65 13.92 -12.83
C ALA A 160 21.95 13.52 -14.13
N VAL A 161 20.97 14.31 -14.58
CA VAL A 161 20.17 14.02 -15.77
C VAL A 161 21.00 14.30 -17.04
N PRO A 162 21.25 13.28 -17.89
CA PRO A 162 21.97 13.48 -19.12
C PRO A 162 21.22 14.42 -20.09
N ALA A 163 21.92 15.35 -20.71
CA ALA A 163 21.36 16.28 -21.71
C ALA A 163 20.61 15.55 -22.84
N ALA A 164 21.03 14.34 -23.19
CA ALA A 164 20.36 13.51 -24.17
C ALA A 164 18.91 13.17 -23.77
N PHE A 165 18.65 12.93 -22.47
CA PHE A 165 17.28 12.68 -22.03
C PHE A 165 16.38 13.90 -22.26
N TYR A 166 16.85 15.10 -21.95
CA TYR A 166 16.10 16.34 -22.22
C TYR A 166 15.78 16.50 -23.70
N GLN A 167 16.74 16.23 -24.57
CA GLN A 167 16.55 16.33 -26.04
C GLN A 167 15.57 15.26 -26.54
N ASP A 168 15.69 14.04 -26.06
CA ASP A 168 14.82 12.95 -26.48
C ASP A 168 13.38 13.19 -26.02
N VAL A 169 13.14 13.71 -24.80
CA VAL A 169 11.80 14.13 -24.34
C VAL A 169 11.20 15.19 -25.26
N MET A 170 12.04 16.13 -25.76
CA MET A 170 11.59 17.16 -26.70
C MET A 170 11.25 16.62 -28.10
N THR A 171 11.76 15.46 -28.46
CA THR A 171 11.61 14.95 -29.85
C THR A 171 10.71 13.74 -29.96
N THR A 172 10.65 12.90 -28.95
CA THR A 172 9.81 11.68 -28.93
C THR A 172 8.33 12.00 -29.07
N ALA A 173 7.60 11.09 -29.72
CA ALA A 173 6.14 11.05 -29.70
C ALA A 173 5.59 10.11 -28.59
N LYS A 174 6.49 9.36 -27.91
CA LYS A 174 6.09 8.46 -26.82
C LYS A 174 5.65 9.25 -25.60
N PRO A 175 4.68 8.76 -24.82
CA PRO A 175 4.30 9.37 -23.56
C PRO A 175 5.49 9.46 -22.60
N VAL A 176 5.63 10.62 -21.97
CA VAL A 176 6.57 10.87 -20.89
C VAL A 176 5.81 11.48 -19.71
N ASP A 177 5.88 10.83 -18.57
CA ASP A 177 5.31 11.32 -17.32
C ASP A 177 6.44 11.82 -16.44
N TRP A 178 6.46 13.12 -16.21
CA TRP A 178 7.46 13.80 -15.40
C TRP A 178 6.88 14.11 -14.01
N ILE A 179 7.49 13.55 -12.95
CA ILE A 179 6.98 13.59 -11.60
C ILE A 179 7.95 14.37 -10.71
N GLY A 180 7.51 15.51 -10.18
CA GLY A 180 8.30 16.32 -9.25
C GLY A 180 9.32 17.22 -9.93
N ASP A 181 10.54 17.17 -9.45
CA ASP A 181 11.59 18.15 -9.68
C ASP A 181 12.28 18.05 -11.05
N ASN A 182 13.21 18.97 -11.30
CA ASN A 182 14.12 19.04 -12.47
C ASN A 182 13.50 19.45 -13.80
N VAL A 183 12.21 19.64 -13.94
CA VAL A 183 11.57 20.06 -15.21
C VAL A 183 12.06 21.43 -15.68
N TRP A 184 12.40 22.33 -14.75
CA TRP A 184 13.01 23.64 -15.09
C TRP A 184 14.41 23.49 -15.65
N ASN A 185 15.19 22.47 -15.22
CA ASN A 185 16.50 22.17 -15.77
C ASN A 185 16.39 21.71 -17.22
N MET A 186 15.39 20.90 -17.56
CA MET A 186 15.08 20.54 -18.95
C MET A 186 14.76 21.79 -19.77
N ALA A 187 13.86 22.66 -19.29
CA ALA A 187 13.50 23.88 -20.02
C ALA A 187 14.70 24.81 -20.25
N ASN A 188 15.57 24.96 -19.26
CA ASN A 188 16.81 25.73 -19.40
C ASN A 188 17.76 25.10 -20.44
N ALA A 189 17.94 23.77 -20.40
CA ALA A 189 18.86 23.06 -21.30
C ALA A 189 18.41 23.08 -22.77
N VAL A 190 17.09 22.99 -23.01
CA VAL A 190 16.54 22.99 -24.39
C VAL A 190 16.18 24.40 -24.88
N GLY A 191 16.25 25.39 -24.02
CA GLY A 191 15.78 26.76 -24.21
C GLY A 191 14.32 26.94 -23.83
N ILE A 192 14.06 27.83 -22.88
CA ILE A 192 12.73 28.09 -22.30
C ILE A 192 11.68 28.34 -23.38
N GLU A 193 12.00 29.14 -24.39
CA GLU A 193 11.07 29.46 -25.46
C GLU A 193 10.75 28.24 -26.35
N ASN A 194 11.70 27.35 -26.58
CA ASN A 194 11.47 26.08 -27.29
C ASN A 194 10.58 25.15 -26.50
N PHE A 195 10.80 25.07 -25.17
CA PHE A 195 9.95 24.32 -24.26
C PHE A 195 8.50 24.85 -24.32
N LYS A 196 8.29 26.16 -24.16
CA LYS A 196 6.98 26.81 -24.24
C LYS A 196 6.27 26.58 -25.57
N LYS A 197 6.99 26.67 -26.68
CA LYS A 197 6.42 26.42 -28.04
C LYS A 197 5.93 24.97 -28.17
N LYS A 198 6.55 24.02 -27.50
CA LYS A 198 6.12 22.63 -27.56
C LYS A 198 5.02 22.32 -26.52
N TYR A 199 5.17 22.82 -25.30
CA TYR A 199 4.35 22.37 -24.17
C TYR A 199 3.35 23.42 -23.65
N GLY A 200 3.44 24.67 -24.04
CA GLY A 200 2.45 25.70 -23.68
C GLY A 200 2.54 26.22 -22.25
N TRP A 201 3.63 25.96 -21.54
CA TRP A 201 3.85 26.44 -20.18
C TRP A 201 5.33 26.66 -19.87
N ASP A 202 5.62 27.38 -18.80
CA ASP A 202 6.98 27.74 -18.40
C ASP A 202 7.27 27.16 -16.99
N PRO A 203 8.11 26.12 -16.87
CA PRO A 203 8.47 25.56 -15.58
C PRO A 203 9.47 26.43 -14.80
N THR A 204 10.12 27.40 -15.43
CA THR A 204 11.07 28.29 -14.76
C THR A 204 10.37 29.43 -14.00
N ASN A 205 9.13 29.74 -14.38
CA ASN A 205 8.24 30.65 -13.68
C ASN A 205 7.24 29.94 -12.75
N SER A 206 7.39 28.65 -12.61
CA SER A 206 6.63 27.87 -11.64
C SER A 206 7.26 28.03 -10.25
N TYR A 207 6.47 27.89 -9.20
CA TYR A 207 6.94 28.03 -7.84
C TYR A 207 6.22 27.07 -6.90
N PHE A 208 6.86 26.76 -5.79
CA PHE A 208 6.28 25.93 -4.76
C PHE A 208 5.17 26.68 -4.01
N SER A 209 4.03 26.04 -3.84
CA SER A 209 2.87 26.57 -3.16
C SER A 209 2.85 26.16 -1.69
N THR A 210 3.85 26.60 -0.94
CA THR A 210 3.88 26.42 0.51
C THR A 210 4.40 27.70 1.15
N ASN A 211 3.87 28.03 2.33
CA ASN A 211 4.36 29.15 3.12
C ASN A 211 5.40 28.74 4.17
N GLY A 212 5.90 27.53 4.10
CA GLY A 212 6.98 27.02 4.97
C GLY A 212 6.56 26.60 6.37
N SER A 213 5.32 26.81 6.78
CA SER A 213 4.89 26.49 8.15
C SER A 213 3.90 25.35 8.26
N VAL A 214 3.02 25.17 7.30
CA VAL A 214 2.05 24.06 7.21
C VAL A 214 1.74 23.83 5.76
N GLY A 215 1.56 22.61 5.34
CA GLY A 215 1.03 22.31 4.02
C GLY A 215 -0.32 23.03 3.83
N THR A 216 -0.31 24.14 3.11
CA THR A 216 -1.53 24.89 2.83
C THR A 216 -2.38 24.18 1.78
N ILE A 217 -1.73 23.40 0.90
CA ILE A 217 -2.42 22.54 -0.05
C ILE A 217 -2.81 21.24 0.67
N ASN A 218 -4.12 21.10 0.91
CA ASN A 218 -4.65 19.99 1.70
C ASN A 218 -5.54 19.04 0.90
N GLN A 219 -5.80 19.35 -0.36
CA GLN A 219 -6.62 18.51 -1.24
C GLN A 219 -6.24 18.64 -2.71
N VAL A 220 -6.53 17.59 -3.46
CA VAL A 220 -6.45 17.54 -4.92
C VAL A 220 -7.80 17.08 -5.47
N THR A 221 -8.31 17.79 -6.46
CA THR A 221 -9.54 17.40 -7.17
C THR A 221 -9.19 16.72 -8.47
N TYR A 222 -9.73 15.52 -8.67
CA TYR A 222 -9.53 14.70 -9.87
C TYR A 222 -10.81 13.96 -10.23
N LYS A 223 -11.24 14.01 -11.50
CA LYS A 223 -12.48 13.36 -12.00
C LYS A 223 -13.70 13.59 -11.10
N GLY A 224 -13.83 14.80 -10.52
CA GLY A 224 -14.93 15.12 -9.61
C GLY A 224 -14.79 14.58 -8.18
N GLN A 225 -13.75 13.82 -7.88
CA GLN A 225 -13.42 13.39 -6.51
C GLN A 225 -12.52 14.41 -5.83
N THR A 226 -12.77 14.65 -4.54
CA THR A 226 -11.88 15.44 -3.68
C THR A 226 -11.02 14.49 -2.88
N LEU A 227 -9.72 14.46 -3.20
CA LEU A 227 -8.73 13.59 -2.60
C LEU A 227 -7.95 14.37 -1.54
N THR A 228 -7.65 13.75 -0.42
CA THR A 228 -6.91 14.40 0.67
C THR A 228 -5.43 14.58 0.29
N ARG A 229 -4.77 15.56 0.92
CA ARG A 229 -3.33 15.74 0.90
C ARG A 229 -2.89 16.12 2.30
N LYS A 230 -2.42 15.14 3.07
CA LYS A 230 -2.01 15.33 4.47
C LYS A 230 -0.52 15.08 4.61
N ILE A 231 0.27 16.15 4.52
CA ILE A 231 1.71 16.10 4.72
C ILE A 231 2.01 16.79 6.06
N PRO A 232 2.81 16.17 6.95
CA PRO A 232 3.19 16.76 8.23
C PRO A 232 3.89 18.10 8.05
N ALA A 233 3.66 19.00 8.99
CA ALA A 233 4.38 20.28 9.05
C ALA A 233 5.90 20.05 9.05
N GLY A 234 6.62 20.83 8.26
CA GLY A 234 8.08 20.71 8.11
C GLY A 234 8.53 19.61 7.14
N ALA A 235 7.61 18.76 6.64
CA ALA A 235 7.90 17.75 5.64
C ALA A 235 7.29 18.08 4.26
N ASP A 236 6.55 19.19 4.18
CA ASP A 236 5.86 19.59 2.95
C ASP A 236 6.81 20.33 2.00
N GLY A 237 7.16 19.70 0.90
CA GLY A 237 7.90 20.30 -0.22
C GLY A 237 7.03 21.20 -1.11
N GLY A 238 5.73 21.27 -0.86
CA GLY A 238 4.77 22.00 -1.68
C GLY A 238 4.44 21.30 -3.00
N VAL A 239 3.73 22.03 -3.83
CA VAL A 239 3.38 21.62 -5.19
C VAL A 239 3.97 22.66 -6.15
N LEU A 240 4.69 22.20 -7.15
CA LEU A 240 5.15 23.07 -8.21
C LEU A 240 3.98 23.41 -9.14
N HIS A 241 3.67 24.70 -9.27
CA HIS A 241 2.62 25.09 -10.20
C HIS A 241 3.18 25.49 -11.56
N PRO A 242 2.68 24.87 -12.66
CA PRO A 242 3.04 25.27 -14.00
C PRO A 242 2.52 26.68 -14.33
N ALA A 243 3.39 27.57 -14.77
CA ALA A 243 2.99 28.87 -15.30
C ALA A 243 2.50 28.69 -16.74
N LEU A 244 1.18 28.62 -16.94
CA LEU A 244 0.59 28.41 -18.25
C LEU A 244 0.87 29.62 -19.18
N SER A 245 1.32 29.32 -20.41
CA SER A 245 1.55 30.35 -21.43
C SER A 245 0.22 30.79 -22.04
N GLY A 246 0.13 32.06 -22.43
CA GLY A 246 -1.08 32.62 -23.01
C GLY A 246 -1.28 32.28 -24.50
N ALA A 247 -2.05 33.14 -25.17
CA ALA A 247 -2.34 33.01 -26.59
C ALA A 247 -1.05 32.91 -27.46
N GLY A 248 -1.10 32.05 -28.47
CA GLY A 248 0.05 31.78 -29.36
C GLY A 248 0.89 30.56 -28.97
N TYR A 249 0.61 29.92 -27.83
CA TYR A 249 1.23 28.66 -27.40
C TYR A 249 0.20 27.51 -27.40
N PRO A 250 0.67 26.24 -27.42
CA PRO A 250 -0.23 25.09 -27.29
C PRO A 250 -1.09 25.16 -26.04
N GLN A 251 -2.30 24.65 -26.15
CA GLN A 251 -3.18 24.51 -24.99
C GLN A 251 -2.67 23.39 -24.07
N VAL A 252 -2.77 23.65 -22.77
CA VAL A 252 -2.42 22.72 -21.71
C VAL A 252 -3.71 22.18 -21.09
N THR A 253 -3.85 20.86 -21.03
CA THR A 253 -4.95 20.21 -20.33
C THR A 253 -4.61 20.12 -18.85
N GLN A 254 -5.43 20.71 -17.99
CA GLN A 254 -5.32 20.56 -16.55
C GLN A 254 -6.05 19.27 -16.16
N LEU A 255 -5.31 18.28 -15.67
CA LEU A 255 -5.83 16.95 -15.35
C LEU A 255 -6.36 16.88 -13.91
N ALA A 256 -5.61 17.47 -12.99
CA ALA A 256 -5.96 17.53 -11.58
C ALA A 256 -5.60 18.90 -11.00
N LEU A 257 -6.35 19.33 -9.98
CA LEU A 257 -6.23 20.66 -9.38
C LEU A 257 -5.94 20.55 -7.89
N ALA A 258 -4.94 21.27 -7.42
CA ALA A 258 -4.63 21.43 -6.00
C ALA A 258 -5.32 22.67 -5.44
N THR A 259 -5.83 22.59 -4.21
CA THR A 259 -6.47 23.70 -3.52
C THR A 259 -5.67 24.09 -2.28
N ASP A 260 -5.33 25.37 -2.19
CA ASP A 260 -4.73 25.98 -1.01
C ASP A 260 -5.83 26.30 0.02
N ALA A 261 -5.77 25.63 1.16
CA ALA A 261 -6.77 25.79 2.22
C ALA A 261 -6.76 27.17 2.90
N SER A 262 -5.62 27.86 2.85
CA SER A 262 -5.47 29.19 3.49
C SER A 262 -6.04 30.33 2.66
N THR A 263 -5.96 30.22 1.34
CA THR A 263 -6.36 31.27 0.40
C THR A 263 -7.57 30.90 -0.44
N GLY A 264 -7.91 29.61 -0.54
CA GLY A 264 -8.88 29.09 -1.50
C GLY A 264 -8.37 29.09 -2.95
N ALA A 265 -7.10 29.42 -3.19
CA ALA A 265 -6.54 29.41 -4.53
C ALA A 265 -6.47 27.99 -5.09
N VAL A 266 -6.78 27.85 -6.38
CA VAL A 266 -6.74 26.58 -7.11
C VAL A 266 -5.66 26.67 -8.16
N THR A 267 -4.78 25.67 -8.18
CA THR A 267 -3.64 25.57 -9.11
C THR A 267 -3.59 24.19 -9.74
N PRO A 268 -3.02 24.04 -10.95
CA PRO A 268 -2.82 22.72 -11.53
C PRO A 268 -1.91 21.85 -10.64
N TRP A 269 -2.36 20.65 -10.29
CA TRP A 269 -1.57 19.60 -9.67
C TRP A 269 -0.94 18.69 -10.70
N ALA A 270 -1.69 18.35 -11.74
CA ALA A 270 -1.20 17.62 -12.90
C ALA A 270 -1.71 18.23 -14.19
N ILE A 271 -0.86 18.27 -15.20
CA ILE A 271 -1.15 18.81 -16.53
C ILE A 271 -0.66 17.86 -17.62
N ARG A 272 -1.28 17.98 -18.81
CA ARG A 272 -0.78 17.31 -20.02
C ARG A 272 -0.68 18.30 -21.18
N SER A 273 0.42 18.19 -21.92
CA SER A 273 0.62 18.91 -23.16
C SER A 273 1.52 18.10 -24.08
N ALA A 274 1.11 17.94 -25.33
CA ALA A 274 1.76 17.06 -26.30
C ALA A 274 2.01 15.65 -25.70
N ASN A 275 3.28 15.21 -25.71
CA ASN A 275 3.67 13.91 -25.15
C ASN A 275 4.00 13.93 -23.64
N LEU A 276 3.97 15.09 -23.01
CA LEU A 276 4.39 15.28 -21.62
C LEU A 276 3.19 15.41 -20.69
N THR A 277 3.10 14.50 -19.71
CA THR A 277 2.30 14.66 -18.49
C THR A 277 3.23 15.13 -17.38
N TYR A 278 2.86 16.19 -16.68
CA TYR A 278 3.62 16.71 -15.55
C TYR A 278 2.79 16.64 -14.27
N VAL A 279 3.38 16.10 -13.20
CA VAL A 279 2.79 16.06 -11.85
C VAL A 279 3.63 16.92 -10.92
N GLY A 280 3.02 17.91 -10.27
CA GLY A 280 3.69 18.97 -9.53
C GLY A 280 4.34 18.56 -8.22
N GLU A 281 4.25 17.30 -7.81
CA GLU A 281 4.92 16.74 -6.63
C GLU A 281 5.16 15.23 -6.84
N ILE A 282 5.94 14.64 -5.94
CA ILE A 282 6.03 13.17 -5.84
C ILE A 282 4.88 12.67 -4.95
N PRO A 283 3.89 11.93 -5.50
CA PRO A 283 2.65 11.63 -4.79
C PRO A 283 2.79 10.54 -3.72
N PHE A 284 3.96 9.90 -3.60
CA PHE A 284 4.17 8.75 -2.71
C PHE A 284 4.61 9.12 -1.29
N ALA A 285 4.92 10.39 -1.03
CA ALA A 285 5.24 10.85 0.31
C ALA A 285 3.93 11.08 1.10
N TYR A 286 3.77 10.39 2.24
CA TYR A 286 2.62 10.56 3.14
C TYR A 286 1.27 10.29 2.46
N VAL A 287 1.01 9.05 2.12
CA VAL A 287 -0.24 8.62 1.47
C VAL A 287 -1.25 8.01 2.44
N SER A 288 -2.52 8.05 2.07
CA SER A 288 -3.64 7.37 2.73
C SER A 288 -4.62 6.81 1.71
N GLU A 289 -5.59 6.02 2.17
CA GLU A 289 -6.57 5.33 1.32
C GLU A 289 -7.49 6.25 0.50
N SER A 290 -7.50 7.54 0.78
CA SER A 290 -8.30 8.56 0.05
C SER A 290 -7.45 9.75 -0.39
N ASP A 291 -6.17 9.52 -0.52
CA ASP A 291 -5.16 10.55 -0.80
C ASP A 291 -5.03 10.82 -2.31
N ARG A 292 -4.33 11.93 -2.65
CA ARG A 292 -4.04 12.34 -4.04
C ARG A 292 -3.24 11.30 -4.86
N VAL A 293 -2.63 10.32 -4.21
CA VAL A 293 -1.98 9.21 -4.93
C VAL A 293 -2.94 8.49 -5.87
N VAL A 294 -4.22 8.39 -5.48
CA VAL A 294 -5.29 7.80 -6.30
C VAL A 294 -5.42 8.49 -7.67
N ALA A 295 -5.23 9.81 -7.73
CA ALA A 295 -5.21 10.51 -9.02
C ALA A 295 -4.02 10.08 -9.88
N PHE A 296 -2.83 9.93 -9.29
CA PHE A 296 -1.65 9.45 -10.01
C PHE A 296 -1.82 8.03 -10.51
N GLU A 297 -2.41 7.15 -9.72
CA GLU A 297 -2.70 5.75 -10.06
C GLU A 297 -3.57 5.63 -11.31
N ASP A 298 -4.53 6.53 -11.51
CA ASP A 298 -5.32 6.58 -12.75
C ASP A 298 -4.58 7.25 -13.91
N LEU A 299 -3.72 8.22 -13.65
CA LEU A 299 -2.96 8.89 -14.72
C LEU A 299 -2.06 7.91 -15.50
N LEU A 300 -1.61 6.81 -14.89
CA LEU A 300 -0.86 5.77 -15.60
C LEU A 300 -1.66 5.16 -16.76
N PHE A 301 -2.98 5.04 -16.62
CA PHE A 301 -3.83 4.53 -17.71
C PHE A 301 -3.77 5.43 -18.95
N ASP A 302 -3.66 6.73 -18.77
CA ASP A 302 -3.58 7.65 -19.89
C ASP A 302 -2.31 7.44 -20.74
N ALA A 303 -1.20 7.08 -20.12
CA ALA A 303 0.04 6.77 -20.79
C ALA A 303 0.11 5.33 -21.32
N LEU A 304 -0.44 4.36 -20.59
CA LEU A 304 -0.17 2.94 -20.80
C LEU A 304 -1.37 2.15 -21.35
N ALA A 305 -2.59 2.58 -21.06
CA ALA A 305 -3.84 1.93 -21.48
C ALA A 305 -4.97 2.94 -21.68
N PRO A 306 -4.84 3.94 -22.58
CA PRO A 306 -5.82 5.03 -22.72
C PRO A 306 -7.22 4.56 -23.14
N ALA A 307 -7.35 3.36 -23.71
CA ALA A 307 -8.63 2.76 -24.11
C ALA A 307 -9.24 1.87 -23.01
N ALA A 308 -8.63 1.77 -21.84
CA ALA A 308 -9.19 0.99 -20.73
C ALA A 308 -10.55 1.57 -20.31
N THR A 309 -11.53 0.69 -20.19
CA THR A 309 -12.88 1.03 -19.70
C THR A 309 -12.91 1.00 -18.18
N GLU A 310 -13.77 1.82 -17.59
CA GLU A 310 -13.97 1.82 -16.15
C GLU A 310 -14.58 0.49 -15.67
N ARG A 311 -14.03 -0.03 -14.56
CA ARG A 311 -14.46 -1.26 -13.93
C ARG A 311 -14.19 -1.15 -12.42
N HIS A 312 -15.24 -1.33 -11.61
CA HIS A 312 -15.13 -1.20 -10.15
C HIS A 312 -15.52 -2.51 -9.47
N ARG A 313 -14.51 -3.16 -8.90
CA ARG A 313 -14.64 -4.44 -8.19
C ARG A 313 -14.38 -4.24 -6.70
N ALA A 314 -15.07 -5.00 -5.86
CA ALA A 314 -14.85 -5.00 -4.42
C ALA A 314 -14.47 -6.41 -3.93
N PHE A 315 -13.74 -6.45 -2.85
CA PHE A 315 -13.37 -7.71 -2.20
C PHE A 315 -13.37 -7.54 -0.68
N VAL A 316 -13.78 -8.61 0.01
CA VAL A 316 -13.72 -8.69 1.47
C VAL A 316 -13.02 -9.97 1.90
N ARG A 317 -12.16 -9.88 2.90
CA ARG A 317 -11.61 -11.03 3.58
C ARG A 317 -11.83 -10.96 5.09
N LEU A 318 -11.96 -12.14 5.70
CA LEU A 318 -11.96 -12.31 7.15
C LEU A 318 -10.54 -12.64 7.61
N GLU A 319 -10.04 -11.92 8.62
CA GLU A 319 -8.64 -11.96 9.03
C GLU A 319 -8.46 -12.56 10.42
N ASP A 320 -7.22 -12.97 10.75
CA ASP A 320 -6.79 -13.50 12.03
C ASP A 320 -7.51 -14.77 12.51
N ILE A 321 -7.97 -15.59 11.57
CA ILE A 321 -8.58 -16.87 11.92
C ILE A 321 -7.49 -17.87 12.32
N SER A 322 -7.59 -18.41 13.53
CA SER A 322 -6.60 -19.33 14.10
C SER A 322 -7.28 -20.53 14.79
N PRO A 323 -6.53 -21.56 15.23
CA PRO A 323 -7.08 -22.67 16.01
C PRO A 323 -7.86 -22.23 17.24
N GLY A 324 -7.66 -21.01 17.65
CA GLY A 324 -8.35 -20.44 18.78
C GLY A 324 -9.60 -19.62 18.43
N SER A 325 -10.04 -19.48 17.17
CA SER A 325 -11.24 -18.71 16.78
C SER A 325 -12.53 -19.38 17.23
N ASP A 326 -13.60 -18.58 17.40
CA ASP A 326 -14.94 -19.10 17.72
C ASP A 326 -15.62 -19.66 16.46
N PRO A 327 -15.93 -20.98 16.41
CA PRO A 327 -16.57 -21.58 15.25
C PRO A 327 -17.96 -21.01 14.95
N THR A 328 -18.66 -20.47 15.94
CA THR A 328 -19.99 -19.88 15.77
C THR A 328 -19.89 -18.54 15.05
N GLU A 329 -18.93 -17.72 15.44
CA GLU A 329 -18.64 -16.44 14.77
C GLU A 329 -18.25 -16.67 13.30
N LEU A 330 -17.37 -17.64 13.05
CA LEU A 330 -16.97 -18.01 11.69
C LEU A 330 -18.17 -18.41 10.80
N ARG A 331 -19.06 -19.26 11.34
CA ARG A 331 -20.27 -19.69 10.62
C ARG A 331 -21.24 -18.52 10.39
N THR A 332 -21.42 -17.65 11.38
CA THR A 332 -22.27 -16.47 11.29
C THR A 332 -21.81 -15.53 10.17
N MET A 333 -20.49 -15.31 10.03
CA MET A 333 -19.94 -14.53 8.93
C MET A 333 -20.16 -15.23 7.57
N ALA A 334 -19.96 -16.55 7.51
CA ALA A 334 -20.19 -17.34 6.30
C ALA A 334 -21.65 -17.27 5.84
N ASP A 335 -22.59 -17.44 6.78
CA ASP A 335 -24.03 -17.39 6.50
C ASP A 335 -24.45 -16.04 5.93
N TYR A 336 -23.94 -14.95 6.53
CA TYR A 336 -24.21 -13.60 6.05
C TYR A 336 -23.65 -13.41 4.63
N LEU A 337 -22.36 -13.65 4.41
CA LEU A 337 -21.73 -13.44 3.10
C LEU A 337 -22.33 -14.32 2.00
N ALA A 338 -22.62 -15.59 2.30
CA ALA A 338 -23.30 -16.50 1.39
C ALA A 338 -24.71 -16.03 1.05
N SER A 339 -25.49 -15.55 2.06
CA SER A 339 -26.83 -14.99 1.83
C SER A 339 -26.84 -13.80 0.88
N GLN A 340 -25.73 -13.09 0.81
CA GLN A 340 -25.51 -11.95 -0.07
C GLN A 340 -24.87 -12.32 -1.42
N ASN A 341 -24.58 -13.60 -1.66
CA ASN A 341 -23.82 -14.12 -2.81
C ASN A 341 -22.46 -13.40 -2.97
N ILE A 342 -21.75 -13.14 -1.86
CA ILE A 342 -20.44 -12.51 -1.85
C ILE A 342 -19.37 -13.58 -1.71
N PRO A 343 -18.50 -13.76 -2.71
CA PRO A 343 -17.27 -14.52 -2.54
C PRO A 343 -16.30 -13.72 -1.66
N TYR A 344 -15.56 -14.42 -0.79
CA TYR A 344 -14.70 -13.76 0.19
C TYR A 344 -13.43 -14.56 0.48
N GLY A 345 -12.41 -13.90 1.04
CA GLY A 345 -11.20 -14.53 1.53
C GLY A 345 -11.29 -14.89 3.01
N ILE A 346 -10.56 -15.92 3.42
CA ILE A 346 -10.31 -16.23 4.82
C ILE A 346 -8.82 -16.37 5.07
N ASN A 347 -8.25 -15.45 5.86
CA ASN A 347 -6.87 -15.47 6.30
C ASN A 347 -6.73 -16.36 7.51
N VAL A 348 -6.04 -17.50 7.34
CA VAL A 348 -5.95 -18.53 8.37
C VAL A 348 -4.50 -18.73 8.82
N ILE A 349 -4.31 -18.72 10.13
CA ILE A 349 -3.06 -19.00 10.82
C ILE A 349 -3.13 -20.45 11.30
N PRO A 350 -2.25 -21.37 10.82
CA PRO A 350 -2.40 -22.80 11.13
C PRO A 350 -2.02 -23.20 12.56
N VAL A 351 -1.32 -22.33 13.30
CA VAL A 351 -0.90 -22.60 14.68
C VAL A 351 -1.17 -21.39 15.55
N TYR A 352 -2.00 -21.58 16.57
CA TYR A 352 -2.12 -20.66 17.68
C TYR A 352 -1.03 -20.93 18.70
N THR A 353 -0.31 -19.92 19.17
CA THR A 353 0.64 -20.05 20.26
C THR A 353 0.55 -18.84 21.19
N ASP A 354 0.54 -19.15 22.49
CA ASP A 354 0.67 -18.22 23.61
C ASP A 354 1.84 -18.70 24.47
N PRO A 355 3.07 -18.37 24.09
CA PRO A 355 4.25 -18.99 24.69
C PRO A 355 4.50 -18.60 26.14
N ARG A 356 3.78 -17.61 26.65
CA ARG A 356 3.88 -17.14 28.05
C ARG A 356 2.59 -17.30 28.84
N GLY A 357 1.55 -17.81 28.21
CA GLY A 357 0.25 -17.96 28.84
C GLY A 357 -0.44 -16.63 29.15
N VAL A 358 -0.20 -15.59 28.34
CA VAL A 358 -0.79 -14.25 28.53
C VAL A 358 -2.31 -14.34 28.61
N TYR A 359 -2.93 -15.15 27.78
CA TYR A 359 -4.37 -15.41 27.77
C TYR A 359 -4.77 -16.75 28.39
N ASN A 360 -3.81 -17.49 28.98
CA ASN A 360 -4.03 -18.80 29.59
C ASN A 360 -3.50 -18.87 31.03
N ASN A 361 -3.74 -17.82 31.81
CA ASN A 361 -3.39 -17.73 33.25
C ASN A 361 -1.91 -18.08 33.54
N GLY A 362 -0.99 -17.61 32.73
CA GLY A 362 0.45 -17.87 32.88
C GLY A 362 0.92 -19.23 32.35
N THR A 363 0.02 -20.05 31.82
CA THR A 363 0.37 -21.39 31.30
C THR A 363 0.59 -21.32 29.79
N PRO A 364 1.82 -21.59 29.28
CA PRO A 364 2.09 -21.64 27.85
C PRO A 364 1.15 -22.59 27.11
N GLN A 365 0.71 -22.16 25.93
CA GLN A 365 -0.21 -22.94 25.10
C GLN A 365 0.18 -22.90 23.64
N THR A 366 0.10 -24.03 22.96
CA THR A 366 0.20 -24.14 21.51
C THR A 366 -0.86 -25.09 20.99
N ILE A 367 -1.63 -24.66 20.01
CA ILE A 367 -2.74 -25.42 19.41
C ILE A 367 -2.60 -25.37 17.90
N THR A 368 -2.53 -26.53 17.25
CA THR A 368 -2.56 -26.64 15.79
C THR A 368 -4.00 -26.73 15.28
N LEU A 369 -4.25 -26.44 14.00
CA LEU A 369 -5.58 -26.66 13.38
C LEU A 369 -6.05 -28.11 13.56
N ALA A 370 -5.17 -29.09 13.42
CA ALA A 370 -5.53 -30.52 13.63
C ALA A 370 -6.03 -30.81 15.06
N GLN A 371 -5.66 -30.00 16.04
CA GLN A 371 -6.11 -30.10 17.43
C GLN A 371 -7.38 -29.27 17.72
N ALA A 372 -7.89 -28.54 16.72
CA ALA A 372 -9.08 -27.69 16.82
C ALA A 372 -10.17 -28.14 15.81
N PRO A 373 -10.74 -29.34 15.94
CA PRO A 373 -11.65 -29.91 14.95
C PRO A 373 -12.90 -29.07 14.72
N ASP A 374 -13.39 -28.35 15.71
CA ASP A 374 -14.57 -27.48 15.60
C ASP A 374 -14.27 -26.27 14.70
N VAL A 375 -13.07 -25.69 14.82
CA VAL A 375 -12.60 -24.61 13.95
C VAL A 375 -12.41 -25.14 12.53
N VAL A 376 -11.79 -26.32 12.36
CA VAL A 376 -11.62 -26.95 11.04
C VAL A 376 -12.97 -27.20 10.39
N ALA A 377 -13.98 -27.71 11.13
CA ALA A 377 -15.32 -27.88 10.61
C ALA A 377 -16.00 -26.56 10.21
N ALA A 378 -15.73 -25.46 10.95
CA ALA A 378 -16.20 -24.13 10.55
C ALA A 378 -15.47 -23.61 9.30
N LEU A 379 -14.17 -23.82 9.16
CA LEU A 379 -13.41 -23.46 7.96
C LEU A 379 -13.92 -24.24 6.74
N GLN A 380 -14.16 -25.55 6.87
CA GLN A 380 -14.75 -26.36 5.79
C GLN A 380 -16.14 -25.85 5.40
N TYR A 381 -16.95 -25.46 6.40
CA TYR A 381 -18.24 -24.82 6.17
C TYR A 381 -18.09 -23.51 5.38
N MET A 382 -17.16 -22.63 5.76
CA MET A 382 -16.88 -21.38 5.06
C MET A 382 -16.46 -21.64 3.61
N LEU A 383 -15.58 -22.63 3.36
CA LEU A 383 -15.15 -23.01 2.03
C LEU A 383 -16.31 -23.51 1.17
N ALA A 384 -17.25 -24.24 1.74
CA ALA A 384 -18.48 -24.68 1.06
C ALA A 384 -19.45 -23.52 0.77
N HIS A 385 -19.28 -22.37 1.44
CA HIS A 385 -20.12 -21.18 1.34
C HIS A 385 -19.41 -19.99 0.67
N GLY A 386 -18.48 -20.26 -0.24
CA GLY A 386 -17.87 -19.23 -1.11
C GLY A 386 -16.56 -18.62 -0.61
N ALA A 387 -16.03 -19.11 0.50
CA ALA A 387 -14.72 -18.66 0.98
C ALA A 387 -13.56 -19.21 0.13
N VAL A 388 -12.48 -18.42 0.03
CA VAL A 388 -11.20 -18.84 -0.53
C VAL A 388 -10.16 -18.84 0.60
N LEU A 389 -9.50 -19.99 0.80
CA LEU A 389 -8.48 -20.15 1.84
C LEU A 389 -7.20 -19.41 1.46
N MET A 390 -6.73 -18.57 2.36
CA MET A 390 -5.49 -17.80 2.28
C MET A 390 -4.62 -18.12 3.50
N ASN A 391 -3.32 -18.15 3.31
CA ASN A 391 -2.38 -18.35 4.43
C ASN A 391 -2.00 -17.00 5.05
N HIS A 392 -2.04 -16.93 6.38
CA HIS A 392 -1.69 -15.73 7.16
C HIS A 392 -0.54 -16.00 8.13
N GLY A 393 0.62 -16.37 7.59
CA GLY A 393 1.78 -16.75 8.37
C GLY A 393 1.75 -18.20 8.85
N TYR A 394 2.69 -18.54 9.72
CA TYR A 394 2.72 -19.84 10.41
C TYR A 394 2.15 -19.73 11.82
N THR A 395 2.59 -18.74 12.60
CA THR A 395 2.13 -18.51 13.98
C THR A 395 1.61 -17.09 14.21
N HIS A 396 1.82 -16.17 13.25
CA HIS A 396 1.48 -14.76 13.39
C HIS A 396 2.02 -14.14 14.69
N GLN A 397 3.24 -14.51 15.07
CA GLN A 397 4.02 -13.95 16.18
C GLN A 397 5.48 -14.42 16.08
N TYR A 398 6.37 -13.78 16.82
CA TYR A 398 7.80 -14.09 16.81
C TYR A 398 8.28 -14.53 18.19
N GLY A 399 8.53 -15.82 18.34
CA GLY A 399 9.21 -16.37 19.52
C GLY A 399 8.46 -16.20 20.83
N ASN A 400 9.19 -16.05 21.92
CA ASN A 400 8.66 -15.88 23.28
C ASN A 400 8.88 -14.44 23.77
N VAL A 401 8.57 -13.45 22.95
CA VAL A 401 8.80 -12.03 23.21
C VAL A 401 7.63 -11.21 22.69
N ASN A 402 7.44 -10.00 23.22
CA ASN A 402 6.54 -9.00 22.62
C ASN A 402 7.12 -8.52 21.32
N ASN A 403 6.25 -8.37 20.29
CA ASN A 403 6.67 -7.93 18.96
C ASN A 403 5.52 -7.28 18.16
N PRO A 404 4.99 -6.12 18.54
CA PRO A 404 5.34 -5.33 19.73
C PRO A 404 4.50 -5.59 20.98
N TYR A 405 3.41 -6.39 20.90
CA TYR A 405 2.37 -6.44 21.95
C TYR A 405 2.56 -7.56 22.95
N THR A 406 1.96 -8.73 22.70
CA THR A 406 1.81 -9.78 23.72
C THR A 406 2.68 -11.01 23.49
N GLY A 407 3.20 -11.21 22.31
CA GLY A 407 3.85 -12.46 21.89
C GLY A 407 2.85 -13.58 21.56
N VAL A 408 1.57 -13.27 21.44
CA VAL A 408 0.51 -14.24 21.14
C VAL A 408 0.14 -14.16 19.66
N THR A 409 -0.30 -15.27 19.11
CA THR A 409 -0.82 -15.37 17.73
C THR A 409 -1.89 -14.32 17.45
N ALA A 410 -1.79 -13.68 16.30
CA ALA A 410 -2.63 -12.60 15.80
C ALA A 410 -2.44 -11.24 16.50
N ASP A 411 -1.63 -11.16 17.56
CA ASP A 411 -1.29 -9.89 18.19
C ASP A 411 -0.05 -9.26 17.56
N ASP A 412 0.94 -10.08 17.23
CA ASP A 412 2.30 -9.65 16.98
C ASP A 412 2.77 -9.94 15.55
N PHE A 413 3.82 -9.26 15.14
CA PHE A 413 4.49 -9.50 13.86
C PHE A 413 5.23 -10.84 13.87
N GLU A 414 5.22 -11.55 12.75
CA GLU A 414 5.96 -12.80 12.59
C GLU A 414 7.31 -12.59 11.88
N PHE A 415 7.32 -11.79 10.81
CA PHE A 415 8.43 -11.67 9.88
C PHE A 415 9.23 -10.38 10.03
N PHE A 416 8.86 -9.53 10.98
CA PHE A 416 9.53 -8.25 11.23
C PHE A 416 9.54 -7.95 12.73
N ARG A 417 10.62 -7.33 13.21
CA ARG A 417 10.72 -6.87 14.59
C ARG A 417 10.16 -5.46 14.71
N SER A 418 9.44 -5.22 15.78
CA SER A 418 8.85 -3.91 16.05
C SER A 418 8.67 -3.67 17.55
N HIS A 419 8.57 -2.41 17.93
CA HIS A 419 8.20 -1.98 19.27
C HIS A 419 7.19 -0.82 19.21
N VAL A 420 6.54 -0.52 20.32
CA VAL A 420 5.72 0.69 20.46
C VAL A 420 6.57 1.72 21.20
N ASP A 421 6.75 2.89 20.58
CA ASP A 421 7.53 3.99 21.18
C ASP A 421 6.75 4.75 22.27
N ALA A 422 7.43 5.69 22.94
CA ALA A 422 6.85 6.50 24.01
C ALA A 422 5.71 7.42 23.50
N ALA A 423 5.63 7.66 22.21
CA ALA A 423 4.58 8.44 21.56
C ALA A 423 3.42 7.57 21.03
N ASN A 424 3.39 6.28 21.41
CA ASN A 424 2.39 5.31 21.01
C ASN A 424 2.36 5.00 19.50
N ASN A 425 3.52 4.99 18.85
CA ASN A 425 3.63 4.57 17.46
C ASN A 425 4.30 3.21 17.37
N VAL A 426 3.87 2.40 16.40
CA VAL A 426 4.60 1.18 16.06
C VAL A 426 5.81 1.56 15.21
N VAL A 427 6.98 1.21 15.72
CA VAL A 427 8.27 1.46 15.07
C VAL A 427 8.84 0.13 14.57
N TYR A 428 9.29 0.11 13.33
CA TYR A 428 9.93 -1.06 12.72
C TYR A 428 11.42 -1.10 13.07
N ASP A 429 11.85 -2.19 13.71
CA ASP A 429 13.24 -2.39 14.11
C ASP A 429 14.06 -3.13 13.03
N GLY A 430 13.39 -3.82 12.12
CA GLY A 430 14.00 -4.60 11.05
C GLY A 430 13.61 -6.08 11.08
N PRO A 431 14.12 -6.88 10.14
CA PRO A 431 13.87 -8.31 10.12
C PRO A 431 14.40 -9.03 11.38
N PRO A 432 13.87 -10.21 11.73
CA PRO A 432 14.45 -11.07 12.75
C PRO A 432 15.91 -11.44 12.45
N ALA A 433 16.66 -11.85 13.48
CA ALA A 433 18.07 -12.24 13.30
C ALA A 433 18.25 -13.49 12.42
N GLU A 434 17.22 -14.33 12.36
CA GLU A 434 17.19 -15.56 11.55
C GLU A 434 16.76 -15.30 10.11
N ASP A 435 16.38 -14.07 9.77
CA ASP A 435 15.83 -13.72 8.46
C ASP A 435 16.76 -14.19 7.33
N SER A 436 16.19 -15.00 6.47
CA SER A 436 16.84 -15.55 5.27
C SER A 436 15.79 -16.23 4.39
N THR A 437 16.11 -16.41 3.13
CA THR A 437 15.29 -17.23 2.22
C THR A 437 14.99 -18.63 2.80
N ALA A 438 15.97 -19.26 3.47
CA ALA A 438 15.79 -20.57 4.08
C ALA A 438 14.84 -20.53 5.28
N TRP A 439 14.94 -19.51 6.12
CA TRP A 439 14.05 -19.32 7.25
C TRP A 439 12.61 -19.05 6.80
N ALA A 440 12.40 -18.12 5.88
CA ALA A 440 11.08 -17.84 5.31
C ALA A 440 10.46 -19.10 4.68
N GLN A 441 11.25 -19.85 3.89
CA GLN A 441 10.77 -21.10 3.29
C GLN A 441 10.40 -22.14 4.36
N SER A 442 11.13 -22.21 5.46
CA SER A 442 10.80 -23.11 6.58
C SER A 442 9.44 -22.75 7.22
N ARG A 443 9.16 -21.45 7.39
CA ARG A 443 7.88 -20.96 7.93
C ARG A 443 6.72 -21.31 6.98
N VAL A 444 6.89 -21.04 5.67
CA VAL A 444 5.90 -21.43 4.65
C VAL A 444 5.67 -22.93 4.63
N THR A 445 6.74 -23.74 4.66
CA THR A 445 6.63 -25.21 4.67
C THR A 445 5.89 -25.71 5.90
N ALA A 446 6.18 -25.17 7.08
CA ALA A 446 5.51 -25.53 8.32
C ALA A 446 4.03 -25.15 8.30
N ALA A 447 3.69 -23.96 7.77
CA ALA A 447 2.31 -23.53 7.62
C ALA A 447 1.51 -24.45 6.70
N LEU A 448 2.05 -24.78 5.52
CA LEU A 448 1.42 -25.70 4.57
C LEU A 448 1.23 -27.11 5.15
N ALA A 449 2.20 -27.61 5.93
CA ALA A 449 2.06 -28.86 6.65
C ALA A 449 0.94 -28.83 7.69
N GLY A 450 0.76 -27.68 8.37
CA GLY A 450 -0.35 -27.47 9.31
C GLY A 450 -1.73 -27.54 8.66
N PHE A 451 -1.91 -26.94 7.50
CA PHE A 451 -3.15 -27.05 6.70
C PHE A 451 -3.41 -28.50 6.26
N ALA A 452 -2.38 -29.17 5.73
CA ALA A 452 -2.50 -30.55 5.29
C ALA A 452 -2.84 -31.51 6.45
N ALA A 453 -2.22 -31.34 7.63
CA ALA A 453 -2.51 -32.13 8.82
C ALA A 453 -3.96 -31.96 9.32
N ALA A 454 -4.56 -30.80 9.07
CA ALA A 454 -5.98 -30.51 9.39
C ALA A 454 -6.96 -30.98 8.29
N GLY A 455 -6.47 -31.58 7.19
CA GLY A 455 -7.33 -31.98 6.07
C GLY A 455 -7.90 -30.79 5.26
N LEU A 456 -7.28 -29.62 5.34
CA LEU A 456 -7.65 -28.45 4.57
C LEU A 456 -6.90 -28.41 3.22
N PRO A 457 -7.47 -27.78 2.20
CA PRO A 457 -6.76 -27.62 0.92
C PRO A 457 -5.53 -26.73 1.08
N ARG A 458 -4.58 -26.86 0.15
CA ARG A 458 -3.45 -25.95 0.08
C ARG A 458 -3.94 -24.53 -0.23
N PRO A 459 -3.61 -23.50 0.58
CA PRO A 459 -3.91 -22.12 0.26
C PRO A 459 -3.20 -21.68 -1.03
N ALA A 460 -3.92 -20.98 -1.91
CA ALA A 460 -3.37 -20.45 -3.15
C ALA A 460 -2.79 -19.03 -2.97
N LEU A 461 -3.23 -18.32 -1.96
CA LEU A 461 -2.91 -16.93 -1.68
C LEU A 461 -2.22 -16.79 -0.33
N TRP A 462 -1.45 -15.72 -0.20
CA TRP A 462 -0.73 -15.33 1.00
C TRP A 462 -1.11 -13.92 1.44
N THR A 463 -1.19 -13.68 2.73
CA THR A 463 -1.18 -12.36 3.35
C THR A 463 -0.14 -12.35 4.46
N THR A 464 0.80 -11.43 4.41
CA THR A 464 1.83 -11.30 5.44
C THR A 464 1.24 -10.78 6.75
N PRO A 465 1.50 -11.41 7.89
CA PRO A 465 1.16 -10.89 9.21
C PRO A 465 1.57 -9.43 9.38
N HIS A 466 0.62 -8.54 9.71
CA HIS A 466 0.82 -7.09 9.79
C HIS A 466 1.49 -6.46 8.56
N TYR A 467 1.50 -7.13 7.41
CA TYR A 467 2.07 -6.69 6.13
C TYR A 467 3.59 -6.43 6.14
N ALA A 468 4.30 -6.72 7.25
CA ALA A 468 5.71 -6.43 7.38
C ALA A 468 6.57 -7.69 7.31
N ALA A 469 7.46 -7.73 6.31
CA ALA A 469 8.44 -8.79 6.09
C ALA A 469 9.67 -8.22 5.37
N SER A 470 10.74 -9.00 5.27
CA SER A 470 11.92 -8.61 4.51
C SER A 470 11.72 -8.77 2.99
N ALA A 471 12.60 -8.17 2.21
CA ALA A 471 12.62 -8.37 0.77
C ALA A 471 12.87 -9.84 0.36
N ALA A 472 13.57 -10.61 1.20
CA ALA A 472 13.80 -12.04 1.00
C ALA A 472 12.50 -12.83 1.23
N ASP A 473 11.79 -12.52 2.30
CA ASP A 473 10.51 -13.14 2.66
C ASP A 473 9.47 -12.95 1.56
N TYR A 474 9.25 -11.71 1.09
CA TYR A 474 8.27 -11.42 0.03
C TYR A 474 8.55 -12.21 -1.25
N ARG A 475 9.82 -12.40 -1.62
CA ARG A 475 10.19 -13.24 -2.78
C ARG A 475 9.86 -14.71 -2.54
N VAL A 476 10.10 -15.22 -1.33
CA VAL A 476 9.74 -16.60 -0.96
C VAL A 476 8.22 -16.78 -0.99
N PHE A 477 7.45 -15.84 -0.46
CA PHE A 477 5.99 -15.90 -0.51
C PHE A 477 5.49 -15.93 -1.96
N GLY A 478 6.00 -15.04 -2.82
CA GLY A 478 5.66 -15.02 -4.23
C GLY A 478 6.04 -16.28 -5.02
N GLN A 479 7.06 -17.03 -4.57
CA GLN A 479 7.45 -18.32 -5.17
C GLN A 479 6.54 -19.47 -4.74
N ASN A 480 5.90 -19.38 -3.58
CA ASN A 480 5.09 -20.45 -3.00
C ASN A 480 3.59 -20.28 -3.22
N TYR A 481 3.11 -19.06 -3.50
CA TYR A 481 1.69 -18.73 -3.67
C TYR A 481 1.46 -18.06 -5.02
N THR A 482 0.23 -18.17 -5.54
CA THR A 482 -0.15 -17.59 -6.82
C THR A 482 -0.12 -16.07 -6.79
N ALA A 483 -0.52 -15.48 -5.67
CA ALA A 483 -0.47 -14.06 -5.43
C ALA A 483 -0.43 -13.76 -3.91
N ARG A 484 -0.02 -12.55 -3.61
CA ARG A 484 -0.07 -11.96 -2.26
C ARG A 484 -1.18 -10.91 -2.22
N LEU A 485 -1.98 -10.85 -1.17
CA LEU A 485 -3.01 -9.84 -0.95
C LEU A 485 -2.63 -9.06 0.29
N GLU A 486 -1.99 -7.90 0.11
CA GLU A 486 -1.33 -7.17 1.19
C GLU A 486 -0.84 -5.78 0.79
N ARG A 487 -0.29 -5.05 1.75
CA ARG A 487 0.40 -3.76 1.63
C ARG A 487 1.90 -3.93 1.90
N PRO A 488 2.69 -4.41 0.92
CA PRO A 488 4.09 -4.79 1.17
C PRO A 488 5.01 -3.60 1.41
N LEU A 489 6.15 -3.90 2.05
CA LEU A 489 7.26 -2.96 2.20
C LEU A 489 8.27 -3.14 1.06
N TYR A 490 8.77 -2.03 0.54
CA TYR A 490 9.78 -1.99 -0.51
C TYR A 490 11.01 -1.24 0.00
N PHE A 491 12.18 -1.87 -0.07
CA PHE A 491 13.41 -1.42 0.59
C PHE A 491 14.42 -0.87 -0.39
N ALA A 492 15.10 0.22 -0.02
CA ALA A 492 16.25 0.74 -0.77
C ALA A 492 17.34 -0.34 -0.91
N GLY A 493 17.97 -0.39 -2.06
CA GLY A 493 18.89 -1.44 -2.48
C GLY A 493 18.26 -2.47 -3.42
N THR A 494 16.93 -2.53 -3.51
CA THR A 494 16.20 -3.53 -4.32
C THR A 494 16.41 -3.32 -5.83
N LEU A 495 16.34 -2.09 -6.33
CA LEU A 495 16.54 -1.78 -7.76
C LEU A 495 18.01 -1.58 -8.11
N SER A 496 18.76 -0.95 -7.23
CA SER A 496 20.18 -0.65 -7.45
C SER A 496 21.08 -1.87 -7.34
N GLY A 497 20.60 -2.97 -6.74
CA GLY A 497 21.42 -4.15 -6.42
C GLY A 497 22.42 -3.92 -5.27
N ALA A 498 22.32 -2.79 -4.59
CA ALA A 498 23.05 -2.55 -3.34
C ALA A 498 22.51 -3.44 -2.21
N PRO A 499 23.23 -3.60 -1.11
CA PRO A 499 22.69 -4.26 0.08
C PRO A 499 21.37 -3.62 0.50
N VAL A 500 20.33 -4.43 0.69
CA VAL A 500 19.00 -3.98 1.11
C VAL A 500 19.10 -3.33 2.48
N ASN A 501 18.56 -2.12 2.62
CA ASN A 501 18.53 -1.38 3.88
C ASN A 501 17.14 -1.45 4.51
N PRO A 502 16.94 -2.26 5.58
CA PRO A 502 15.62 -2.41 6.21
C PRO A 502 15.12 -1.15 6.93
N GLY A 503 15.98 -0.19 7.21
CA GLY A 503 15.60 1.12 7.77
C GLY A 503 15.21 2.17 6.73
N ARG A 504 15.28 1.83 5.42
CA ARG A 504 14.91 2.73 4.31
C ARG A 504 13.93 2.02 3.41
N TYR A 505 12.65 2.29 3.61
CA TYR A 505 11.57 1.58 2.93
C TYR A 505 10.38 2.50 2.65
N ILE A 506 9.53 2.04 1.74
CA ILE A 506 8.20 2.58 1.50
C ILE A 506 7.18 1.43 1.60
N GLY A 507 6.09 1.65 2.32
CA GLY A 507 4.93 0.77 2.25
C GLY A 507 4.01 1.23 1.12
N GLN A 508 3.39 0.30 0.42
CA GLN A 508 2.50 0.63 -0.68
C GLN A 508 1.27 -0.27 -0.70
N PHE A 509 0.11 0.31 -0.92
CA PHE A 509 -1.11 -0.37 -1.29
C PHE A 509 -1.45 -0.02 -2.75
N PHE A 510 -2.26 -0.83 -3.39
CA PHE A 510 -2.52 -0.75 -4.82
C PHE A 510 -4.01 -0.68 -5.10
N PRO A 511 -4.46 0.15 -6.05
CA PRO A 511 -5.88 0.23 -6.43
C PRO A 511 -6.28 -0.90 -7.38
N TYR A 512 -5.33 -1.62 -7.95
CA TYR A 512 -5.48 -2.73 -8.88
C TYR A 512 -4.35 -3.75 -8.68
N ALA A 513 -4.50 -4.96 -9.23
CA ALA A 513 -3.46 -5.98 -9.17
C ALA A 513 -2.19 -5.53 -9.92
N VAL A 514 -1.03 -5.78 -9.34
CA VAL A 514 0.26 -5.40 -9.93
C VAL A 514 1.23 -6.59 -9.94
N LYS A 515 2.22 -6.54 -10.83
CA LYS A 515 3.44 -7.31 -10.70
C LYS A 515 4.50 -6.39 -10.10
N ASP A 516 4.90 -6.65 -8.86
CA ASP A 516 5.79 -5.78 -8.12
C ASP A 516 7.29 -5.97 -8.45
N VAL A 517 8.14 -5.11 -7.88
CA VAL A 517 9.60 -5.18 -8.08
C VAL A 517 10.25 -6.44 -7.46
N TYR A 518 9.54 -7.19 -6.63
CA TYR A 518 9.98 -8.52 -6.17
C TYR A 518 9.64 -9.62 -7.19
N GLY A 519 8.95 -9.28 -8.28
CA GLY A 519 8.56 -10.20 -9.35
C GLY A 519 7.31 -11.03 -9.04
N THR A 520 6.50 -10.61 -8.08
CA THR A 520 5.33 -11.34 -7.61
C THR A 520 4.03 -10.59 -7.92
N THR A 521 2.92 -11.30 -8.04
CA THR A 521 1.61 -10.67 -8.17
C THR A 521 1.12 -10.24 -6.80
N VAL A 522 0.76 -8.96 -6.67
CA VAL A 522 0.12 -8.39 -5.48
C VAL A 522 -1.29 -7.96 -5.84
N LEU A 523 -2.25 -8.47 -5.10
CA LEU A 523 -3.67 -8.11 -5.21
C LEU A 523 -3.95 -6.91 -4.31
N PRO A 524 -4.92 -6.06 -4.68
CA PRO A 524 -5.27 -4.86 -3.91
C PRO A 524 -5.70 -5.17 -2.47
N GLU A 525 -5.20 -4.37 -1.54
CA GLU A 525 -5.68 -4.21 -0.18
C GLU A 525 -5.57 -2.72 0.13
N ASP A 526 -6.61 -1.95 -0.18
CA ASP A 526 -6.47 -0.53 -0.44
C ASP A 526 -7.41 0.38 0.37
N ILE A 527 -8.54 -0.11 0.89
CA ILE A 527 -9.46 0.73 1.67
C ILE A 527 -9.43 0.46 3.18
N GLY A 528 -8.57 -0.43 3.64
CA GLY A 528 -8.32 -0.68 5.07
C GLY A 528 -9.22 -1.71 5.71
N ASN A 529 -9.56 -1.51 6.99
CA ASN A 529 -10.35 -2.44 7.78
C ASN A 529 -11.33 -1.70 8.69
N TYR A 530 -12.32 -2.42 9.16
CA TYR A 530 -13.14 -1.95 10.28
C TYR A 530 -12.38 -2.07 11.60
N GLU A 531 -12.26 -0.95 12.32
CA GLU A 531 -11.65 -0.88 13.65
C GLU A 531 -12.43 0.13 14.50
N PRO A 532 -13.30 -0.31 15.42
CA PRO A 532 -14.21 0.59 16.11
C PRO A 532 -13.56 1.45 17.20
N VAL A 533 -12.29 1.21 17.51
CA VAL A 533 -11.55 1.97 18.54
C VAL A 533 -10.22 2.46 18.00
N PRO A 534 -9.69 3.59 18.48
CA PRO A 534 -8.35 4.04 18.13
C PRO A 534 -7.27 3.05 18.59
N VAL A 535 -6.24 2.83 17.75
CA VAL A 535 -5.10 1.97 18.08
C VAL A 535 -3.81 2.63 17.60
N ASN A 536 -2.80 2.72 18.44
CA ASN A 536 -1.47 3.23 18.10
C ASN A 536 -1.51 4.55 17.29
N ASN A 537 -2.15 5.59 17.84
CA ASN A 537 -2.35 6.88 17.20
C ASN A 537 -3.18 6.86 15.90
N HIS A 538 -3.76 5.73 15.53
CA HIS A 538 -4.74 5.67 14.46
C HIS A 538 -6.14 5.87 15.04
N PRO A 539 -6.99 6.72 14.45
CA PRO A 539 -8.39 6.85 14.84
C PRO A 539 -9.16 5.56 14.57
N ALA A 540 -10.30 5.42 15.22
CA ALA A 540 -11.27 4.41 14.83
C ALA A 540 -11.59 4.51 13.33
N ARG A 541 -11.83 3.37 12.69
CA ARG A 541 -12.31 3.28 11.30
C ARG A 541 -13.64 2.59 11.28
N LEU A 542 -14.66 3.36 10.95
CA LEU A 542 -16.04 2.94 10.90
C LEU A 542 -16.45 2.61 9.45
N PRO A 543 -17.61 2.00 9.20
CA PRO A 543 -18.08 1.71 7.86
C PRO A 543 -18.05 2.92 6.92
N ALA A 544 -18.36 4.10 7.43
CA ALA A 544 -18.34 5.34 6.65
C ALA A 544 -16.93 5.69 6.11
N ASP A 545 -15.88 5.38 6.87
CA ASP A 545 -14.49 5.66 6.46
C ASP A 545 -14.08 4.75 5.31
N LEU A 546 -14.41 3.45 5.39
CA LEU A 546 -14.16 2.51 4.31
C LEU A 546 -14.95 2.88 3.04
N ILE A 547 -16.22 3.27 3.19
CA ILE A 547 -17.05 3.72 2.07
C ILE A 547 -16.48 5.00 1.43
N ASN A 548 -15.93 5.91 2.22
CA ASN A 548 -15.30 7.13 1.70
C ASN A 548 -14.00 6.81 0.94
N SER A 549 -13.19 5.86 1.42
CA SER A 549 -12.01 5.38 0.69
C SER A 549 -12.40 4.68 -0.61
N ALA A 550 -13.43 3.83 -0.59
CA ALA A 550 -13.97 3.23 -1.80
C ALA A 550 -14.49 4.29 -2.80
N ARG A 551 -15.13 5.36 -2.31
CA ARG A 551 -15.56 6.48 -3.17
C ARG A 551 -14.38 7.18 -3.84
N ALA A 552 -13.28 7.39 -3.12
CA ALA A 552 -12.07 7.98 -3.70
C ALA A 552 -11.51 7.10 -4.82
N ASN A 553 -11.51 5.78 -4.64
CA ASN A 553 -11.03 4.81 -5.63
C ASN A 553 -11.87 4.73 -6.91
N LEU A 554 -13.10 5.29 -6.93
CA LEU A 554 -13.85 5.45 -8.18
C LEU A 554 -13.14 6.35 -9.21
N ALA A 555 -12.15 7.14 -8.77
CA ALA A 555 -11.33 7.92 -9.71
C ALA A 555 -10.43 7.04 -10.59
N VAL A 556 -10.11 5.83 -10.17
CA VAL A 556 -9.23 4.90 -10.89
C VAL A 556 -10.06 3.99 -11.78
N ARG A 557 -9.69 3.89 -13.09
CA ARG A 557 -10.45 3.12 -14.10
C ARG A 557 -10.65 1.65 -13.77
N ASP A 558 -9.68 1.01 -13.16
CA ASP A 558 -9.79 -0.36 -12.65
C ASP A 558 -9.71 -0.42 -11.13
N GLY A 559 -10.28 0.59 -10.48
CA GLY A 559 -10.21 0.76 -9.02
C GLY A 559 -10.96 -0.36 -8.30
N VAL A 560 -10.26 -1.00 -7.38
CA VAL A 560 -10.79 -2.02 -6.48
C VAL A 560 -11.13 -1.35 -5.14
N ALA A 561 -12.11 -1.89 -4.42
CA ALA A 561 -12.38 -1.59 -3.02
C ALA A 561 -12.18 -2.87 -2.20
N SER A 562 -10.97 -3.09 -1.72
CA SER A 562 -10.60 -4.29 -0.96
C SER A 562 -10.35 -3.95 0.50
N PHE A 563 -11.00 -4.70 1.40
CA PHE A 563 -10.87 -4.50 2.84
C PHE A 563 -10.88 -5.81 3.62
N PHE A 564 -10.45 -5.76 4.88
CA PHE A 564 -10.59 -6.89 5.78
C PHE A 564 -11.49 -6.59 6.98
N TYR A 565 -11.98 -7.68 7.58
CA TYR A 565 -12.87 -7.67 8.73
C TYR A 565 -12.50 -8.81 9.67
N HIS A 566 -12.55 -8.57 10.98
CA HIS A 566 -12.30 -9.62 11.95
C HIS A 566 -13.61 -10.33 12.33
N PRO A 567 -13.64 -11.67 12.32
CA PRO A 567 -14.86 -12.43 12.59
C PRO A 567 -15.47 -12.22 13.97
N TYR A 568 -14.67 -11.76 14.94
CA TYR A 568 -15.14 -11.49 16.30
C TYR A 568 -15.94 -10.18 16.42
N TYR A 569 -16.01 -9.35 15.39
CA TYR A 569 -16.90 -8.21 15.35
C TYR A 569 -18.32 -8.61 14.92
N PRO A 570 -19.35 -7.84 15.33
CA PRO A 570 -20.74 -8.09 14.89
C PRO A 570 -20.89 -7.99 13.37
N VAL A 571 -21.87 -8.69 12.79
CA VAL A 571 -22.17 -8.62 11.34
C VAL A 571 -22.63 -7.24 10.88
N ALA A 572 -23.29 -6.46 11.73
CA ALA A 572 -23.92 -5.21 11.32
C ALA A 572 -22.96 -4.16 10.71
N PRO A 573 -21.75 -3.89 11.24
CA PRO A 573 -20.80 -2.99 10.57
C PRO A 573 -20.29 -3.55 9.23
N LEU A 574 -20.11 -4.87 9.10
CA LEU A 574 -19.76 -5.51 7.85
C LEU A 574 -20.85 -5.29 6.81
N GLN A 575 -22.11 -5.50 7.19
CA GLN A 575 -23.27 -5.25 6.34
C GLN A 575 -23.32 -3.79 5.87
N GLN A 576 -23.17 -2.82 6.79
CA GLN A 576 -23.16 -1.40 6.45
C GLN A 576 -22.05 -1.06 5.43
N THR A 577 -20.86 -1.63 5.62
CA THR A 577 -19.73 -1.42 4.71
C THR A 577 -20.03 -1.99 3.32
N ILE A 578 -20.52 -3.23 3.23
CA ILE A 578 -20.86 -3.90 1.98
C ILE A 578 -21.97 -3.16 1.24
N ASP A 579 -23.05 -2.79 1.94
CA ASP A 579 -24.18 -2.08 1.35
C ASP A 579 -23.75 -0.70 0.82
N GLY A 580 -22.91 0.02 1.57
CA GLY A 580 -22.36 1.30 1.15
C GLY A 580 -21.45 1.20 -0.09
N ILE A 581 -20.57 0.19 -0.15
CA ILE A 581 -19.69 -0.05 -1.31
C ILE A 581 -20.52 -0.45 -2.54
N ARG A 582 -21.53 -1.31 -2.39
CA ARG A 582 -22.47 -1.64 -3.48
C ARG A 582 -23.23 -0.43 -3.99
N ALA A 583 -23.68 0.45 -3.09
CA ALA A 583 -24.36 1.68 -3.47
C ALA A 583 -23.49 2.65 -4.29
N LEU A 584 -22.17 2.53 -4.23
CA LEU A 584 -21.22 3.24 -5.09
C LEU A 584 -21.06 2.61 -6.48
N GLY A 585 -21.66 1.44 -6.73
CA GLY A 585 -21.59 0.74 -8.03
C GLY A 585 -20.54 -0.36 -8.11
N TYR A 586 -19.88 -0.71 -7.00
CA TYR A 586 -18.92 -1.81 -6.97
C TYR A 586 -19.61 -3.18 -7.03
N THR A 587 -18.95 -4.14 -7.69
CA THR A 587 -19.33 -5.54 -7.70
C THR A 587 -18.36 -6.37 -6.87
N PHE A 588 -18.84 -7.10 -5.86
CA PHE A 588 -18.02 -8.02 -5.07
C PHE A 588 -17.63 -9.25 -5.91
N VAL A 589 -16.33 -9.56 -5.90
CA VAL A 589 -15.73 -10.63 -6.69
C VAL A 589 -14.85 -11.52 -5.81
N GLY A 590 -14.47 -12.69 -6.32
CA GLY A 590 -13.48 -13.55 -5.67
C GLY A 590 -12.06 -12.97 -5.76
N PRO A 591 -11.14 -13.38 -4.86
CA PRO A 591 -9.81 -12.80 -4.83
C PRO A 591 -9.01 -13.07 -6.12
N MET A 592 -9.28 -14.18 -6.81
CA MET A 592 -8.59 -14.48 -8.08
C MET A 592 -9.11 -13.63 -9.24
N ASP A 593 -10.33 -13.11 -9.15
CA ASP A 593 -10.89 -12.21 -10.16
C ASP A 593 -10.32 -10.79 -10.07
N LEU A 594 -9.62 -10.47 -8.98
CA LEU A 594 -8.92 -9.20 -8.83
C LEU A 594 -7.68 -9.10 -9.74
N ALA A 595 -7.12 -10.23 -10.15
CA ALA A 595 -5.94 -10.28 -11.02
C ALA A 595 -6.29 -10.17 -12.53
N ASN A 596 -7.58 -10.24 -12.91
CA ASN A 596 -8.02 -10.33 -14.32
C ASN A 596 -8.43 -8.98 -14.89
#